data_f4b0a60b8efa003cdea0ebe45d556978
#
_entry.id   f4b0a60b8efa003cdea0ebe45d556978
#
_cell.length_a   1.000
_cell.length_b   1.000
_cell.length_c   1.000
_cell.angle_alpha   90.00
_cell.angle_beta   90.00
_cell.angle_gamma   90.00
#
_symmetry.space_group_name_H-M   'P 1'
#
loop_
_entity.id
_entity.type
_entity.pdbx_description
1 polymer ?
#
loop_
_entity_poly.entity_id
_entity_poly.type
_entity_poly.pdbx_seq_one_letter_code
_entity_poly.pdbx_strand_id
1 'polypeptide(L)'
;DTIDPEKMIQNGVNGMLALTDPYTEYYPEEGINSLKEMITGKYGGIGAAIRYYKKKDRIAIVEPTEGMPAAEAGVKAGDIILSVGGKEMLRGNMKPQEFSSKVSEALRGEPGTSFVLKVLRPLKNDSTVMEFKITRKNIRNNPVPYYGIIKDSIGYLSLTGFTDNCAKDVKKAFIELKQRGAKSLVIDLRDNGGGS
;
A
#
# COMPACT_ATOMS: atom_id res chain seq x y z
N ASP A 1 21.95 -23.10 13.88
CA ASP A 1 20.68 -22.36 13.76
C ASP A 1 20.65 -21.35 14.88
N THR A 2 20.73 -20.05 14.55
CA THR A 2 20.64 -18.97 15.53
C THR A 2 19.16 -18.77 15.84
N ILE A 3 18.80 -18.98 17.10
CA ILE A 3 17.44 -18.70 17.59
C ILE A 3 17.30 -17.17 17.68
N ASP A 4 16.28 -16.62 17.04
CA ASP A 4 15.91 -15.21 17.15
C ASP A 4 15.07 -15.02 18.44
N PRO A 5 15.61 -14.35 19.48
CA PRO A 5 14.93 -14.23 20.76
C PRO A 5 13.61 -13.45 20.67
N GLU A 6 13.53 -12.45 19.79
CA GLU A 6 12.33 -11.62 19.61
C GLU A 6 11.19 -12.43 18.99
N LYS A 7 11.49 -13.23 17.96
CA LYS A 7 10.50 -14.17 17.40
C LYS A 7 10.06 -15.23 18.41
N MET A 8 10.96 -15.68 19.26
CA MET A 8 10.61 -16.66 20.28
C MET A 8 9.65 -16.08 21.32
N ILE A 9 9.90 -14.86 21.77
CA ILE A 9 9.03 -14.12 22.70
C ILE A 9 7.66 -13.89 22.04
N GLN A 10 7.64 -13.39 20.82
CA GLN A 10 6.40 -13.14 20.07
C GLN A 10 5.56 -14.42 19.91
N ASN A 11 6.19 -15.53 19.53
CA ASN A 11 5.52 -16.82 19.40
C ASN A 11 4.98 -17.32 20.76
N GLY A 12 5.73 -17.12 21.84
CA GLY A 12 5.30 -17.47 23.19
C GLY A 12 4.07 -16.67 23.63
N VAL A 13 4.12 -15.35 23.45
CA VAL A 13 2.98 -14.46 23.76
C VAL A 13 1.75 -14.81 22.91
N ASN A 14 1.91 -15.00 21.61
CA ASN A 14 0.81 -15.39 20.73
C ASN A 14 0.23 -16.77 21.10
N GLY A 15 1.07 -17.71 21.52
CA GLY A 15 0.63 -19.01 22.02
C GLY A 15 -0.23 -18.91 23.30
N MET A 16 0.11 -18.01 24.21
CA MET A 16 -0.69 -17.73 25.39
C MET A 16 -2.02 -17.03 25.05
N LEU A 17 -1.98 -16.06 24.16
CA LEU A 17 -3.17 -15.31 23.74
C LEU A 17 -4.17 -16.16 22.94
N ALA A 18 -3.70 -17.12 22.15
CA ALA A 18 -4.56 -18.07 21.43
C ALA A 18 -5.49 -18.89 22.33
N LEU A 19 -5.21 -18.96 23.64
CA LEU A 19 -6.07 -19.61 24.63
C LEU A 19 -7.18 -18.71 25.15
N THR A 20 -7.13 -17.39 24.88
CA THR A 20 -8.12 -16.43 25.35
C THR A 20 -9.30 -16.32 24.37
N ASP A 21 -9.00 -16.01 23.12
CA ASP A 21 -9.96 -15.91 22.03
C ASP A 21 -9.23 -15.89 20.68
N PRO A 22 -9.92 -16.07 19.53
CA PRO A 22 -9.28 -16.08 18.20
C PRO A 22 -8.95 -14.69 17.64
N TYR A 23 -9.25 -13.60 18.36
CA TYR A 23 -9.13 -12.23 17.87
C TYR A 23 -8.03 -11.44 18.58
N THR A 24 -7.59 -11.93 19.76
CA THR A 24 -6.53 -11.27 20.53
C THR A 24 -5.17 -11.59 19.94
N GLU A 25 -4.48 -10.55 19.43
CA GLU A 25 -3.17 -10.65 18.82
C GLU A 25 -2.17 -9.71 19.51
N TYR A 26 -0.93 -10.14 19.63
CA TYR A 26 0.17 -9.32 20.10
C TYR A 26 0.86 -8.63 18.93
N TYR A 27 0.90 -7.31 18.96
CA TYR A 27 1.66 -6.50 18.01
C TYR A 27 2.95 -6.00 18.67
N PRO A 28 4.14 -6.44 18.23
CA PRO A 28 5.40 -5.87 18.68
C PRO A 28 5.51 -4.42 18.26
N GLU A 29 6.43 -3.66 18.88
CA GLU A 29 6.61 -2.23 18.61
C GLU A 29 6.77 -1.93 17.10
N GLU A 30 7.52 -2.77 16.39
CA GLU A 30 7.68 -2.68 14.94
C GLU A 30 6.36 -2.87 14.16
N GLY A 31 5.42 -3.65 14.71
CA GLY A 31 4.10 -3.92 14.13
C GLY A 31 3.06 -2.81 14.37
N ILE A 32 3.29 -1.90 15.32
CA ILE A 32 2.35 -0.84 15.70
C ILE A 32 2.01 0.08 14.52
N ASN A 33 2.98 0.38 13.67
CA ASN A 33 2.74 1.23 12.49
C ASN A 33 1.81 0.55 11.49
N SER A 34 1.94 -0.75 11.29
CA SER A 34 1.06 -1.54 10.41
C SER A 34 -0.37 -1.59 10.97
N LEU A 35 -0.51 -1.75 12.30
CA LEU A 35 -1.81 -1.70 12.97
C LEU A 35 -2.47 -0.33 12.83
N LYS A 36 -1.72 0.76 13.06
CA LYS A 36 -2.20 2.13 12.86
C LYS A 36 -2.64 2.37 11.42
N GLU A 37 -1.87 1.86 10.44
CA GLU A 37 -2.23 1.94 9.02
C GLU A 37 -3.53 1.20 8.72
N MET A 38 -3.70 -0.01 9.26
CA MET A 38 -4.92 -0.81 9.08
C MET A 38 -6.16 -0.06 9.61
N ILE A 39 -6.06 0.54 10.80
CA ILE A 39 -7.17 1.26 11.44
C ILE A 39 -7.44 2.60 10.75
N THR A 40 -6.42 3.40 10.55
CA THR A 40 -6.58 4.78 10.05
C THR A 40 -6.65 4.88 8.53
N GLY A 41 -6.16 3.87 7.82
CA GLY A 41 -5.96 3.91 6.36
C GLY A 41 -4.89 4.92 5.93
N LYS A 42 -4.04 5.38 6.85
CA LYS A 42 -2.99 6.37 6.57
C LYS A 42 -1.61 5.79 6.82
N TYR A 43 -0.69 6.08 5.94
CA TYR A 43 0.72 5.72 6.09
C TYR A 43 1.61 6.80 5.50
N GLY A 44 2.82 6.91 6.02
CA GLY A 44 3.84 7.76 5.41
C GLY A 44 4.47 7.08 4.21
N GLY A 45 4.44 7.74 3.06
CA GLY A 45 4.95 7.14 1.84
C GLY A 45 5.11 8.12 0.69
N ILE A 46 5.24 7.58 -0.52
CA ILE A 46 5.50 8.35 -1.74
C ILE A 46 4.27 8.48 -2.66
N GLY A 47 3.18 7.73 -2.40
CA GLY A 47 1.98 7.74 -3.23
C GLY A 47 2.20 7.19 -4.64
N ALA A 48 2.75 5.98 -4.73
CA ALA A 48 2.91 5.28 -6.00
C ALA A 48 2.60 3.79 -5.84
N ALA A 49 1.87 3.22 -6.80
CA ALA A 49 1.71 1.78 -6.91
C ALA A 49 2.97 1.15 -7.49
N ILE A 50 3.40 0.02 -6.93
CA ILE A 50 4.59 -0.71 -7.35
C ILE A 50 4.24 -2.15 -7.69
N ARG A 51 5.04 -2.77 -8.57
CA ARG A 51 4.88 -4.17 -8.96
C ARG A 51 6.22 -4.82 -9.28
N TYR A 52 6.34 -6.11 -8.96
CA TYR A 52 7.47 -6.90 -9.42
C TYR A 52 7.48 -7.04 -10.95
N TYR A 53 8.61 -6.67 -11.56
CA TYR A 53 8.84 -6.74 -13.00
C TYR A 53 9.82 -7.88 -13.32
N LYS A 54 9.26 -9.03 -13.70
CA LYS A 54 9.98 -10.29 -13.92
C LYS A 54 11.16 -10.16 -14.90
N LYS A 55 11.00 -9.40 -16.00
CA LYS A 55 12.05 -9.28 -17.03
C LYS A 55 13.35 -8.66 -16.54
N LYS A 56 13.31 -7.83 -15.52
CA LYS A 56 14.49 -7.15 -14.95
C LYS A 56 14.81 -7.63 -13.53
N ASP A 57 14.02 -8.56 -12.99
CA ASP A 57 14.11 -9.03 -11.60
C ASP A 57 14.14 -7.88 -10.58
N ARG A 58 13.31 -6.88 -10.79
CA ARG A 58 13.23 -5.63 -10.01
C ARG A 58 11.78 -5.24 -9.74
N ILE A 59 11.62 -4.23 -8.91
CA ILE A 59 10.33 -3.57 -8.71
C ILE A 59 10.23 -2.38 -9.65
N ALA A 60 9.08 -2.24 -10.31
CA ALA A 60 8.75 -1.10 -11.16
C ALA A 60 7.62 -0.27 -10.55
N ILE A 61 7.66 1.03 -10.79
CA ILE A 61 6.54 1.94 -10.54
C ILE A 61 5.46 1.65 -11.58
N VAL A 62 4.26 1.33 -11.12
CA VAL A 62 3.09 1.11 -11.99
C VAL A 62 2.42 2.44 -12.27
N GLU A 63 2.12 3.18 -11.20
CA GLU A 63 1.41 4.45 -11.30
C GLU A 63 1.78 5.35 -10.11
N PRO A 64 2.43 6.49 -10.35
CA PRO A 64 2.55 7.55 -9.35
C PRO A 64 1.24 8.33 -9.31
N THR A 65 0.66 8.43 -8.12
CA THR A 65 -0.61 9.15 -7.90
C THR A 65 -0.39 10.65 -8.04
N GLU A 66 -1.22 11.32 -8.82
CA GLU A 66 -1.17 12.77 -9.02
C GLU A 66 -1.27 13.54 -7.69
N GLY A 67 -0.48 14.60 -7.54
CA GLY A 67 -0.40 15.40 -6.30
C GLY A 67 0.33 14.72 -5.14
N MET A 68 0.88 13.52 -5.35
CA MET A 68 1.66 12.79 -4.34
C MET A 68 3.16 12.90 -4.58
N PRO A 69 4.00 12.68 -3.55
CA PRO A 69 5.43 12.95 -3.59
C PRO A 69 6.18 12.35 -4.79
N ALA A 70 5.86 11.12 -5.18
CA ALA A 70 6.51 10.48 -6.33
C ALA A 70 6.21 11.23 -7.64
N ALA A 71 4.94 11.58 -7.88
CA ALA A 71 4.54 12.32 -9.07
C ALA A 71 5.13 13.74 -9.08
N GLU A 72 5.08 14.44 -7.92
CA GLU A 72 5.66 15.78 -7.76
C GLU A 72 7.17 15.80 -8.01
N ALA A 73 7.89 14.74 -7.62
CA ALA A 73 9.31 14.59 -7.89
C ALA A 73 9.64 14.25 -9.36
N GLY A 74 8.65 13.88 -10.16
CA GLY A 74 8.84 13.54 -11.58
C GLY A 74 9.07 12.05 -11.85
N VAL A 75 8.78 11.17 -10.87
CA VAL A 75 8.74 9.72 -11.07
C VAL A 75 7.61 9.38 -12.05
N LYS A 76 7.84 8.42 -12.93
CA LYS A 76 6.88 8.02 -13.96
C LYS A 76 6.55 6.52 -13.90
N ALA A 77 5.40 6.17 -14.46
CA ALA A 77 5.07 4.78 -14.70
C ALA A 77 6.14 4.12 -15.59
N GLY A 78 6.54 2.90 -15.21
CA GLY A 78 7.61 2.16 -15.87
C GLY A 78 9.01 2.39 -15.31
N ASP A 79 9.22 3.35 -14.41
CA ASP A 79 10.50 3.53 -13.71
C ASP A 79 10.81 2.28 -12.89
N ILE A 80 12.03 1.75 -13.03
CA ILE A 80 12.50 0.54 -12.34
C ILE A 80 13.34 0.96 -11.15
N ILE A 81 12.95 0.57 -9.94
CA ILE A 81 13.64 0.94 -8.71
C ILE A 81 14.98 0.22 -8.62
N LEU A 82 16.05 1.00 -8.47
CA LEU A 82 17.42 0.51 -8.26
C LEU A 82 17.81 0.58 -6.79
N SER A 83 17.61 1.76 -6.15
CA SER A 83 17.92 1.93 -4.73
C SER A 83 16.95 2.90 -4.05
N VAL A 84 16.79 2.74 -2.75
CA VAL A 84 15.99 3.59 -1.86
C VAL A 84 16.85 4.02 -0.69
N GLY A 85 17.05 5.34 -0.53
CA GLY A 85 17.89 5.87 0.57
C GLY A 85 19.32 5.33 0.56
N GLY A 86 19.91 5.13 -0.62
CA GLY A 86 21.25 4.57 -0.79
C GLY A 86 21.34 3.05 -0.68
N LYS A 87 20.29 2.34 -0.26
CA LYS A 87 20.27 0.87 -0.21
C LYS A 87 19.83 0.30 -1.55
N GLU A 88 20.64 -0.57 -2.15
CA GLU A 88 20.24 -1.29 -3.37
C GLU A 88 19.06 -2.23 -3.12
N MET A 89 18.12 -2.23 -4.06
CA MET A 89 16.93 -3.09 -4.02
C MET A 89 17.13 -4.28 -4.95
N LEU A 90 17.74 -5.33 -4.38
CA LEU A 90 17.99 -6.61 -5.06
C LEU A 90 17.09 -7.68 -4.43
N ARG A 91 16.50 -8.54 -5.28
CA ARG A 91 15.64 -9.63 -4.82
C ARG A 91 16.45 -10.75 -4.14
N GLY A 92 17.61 -11.09 -4.68
CA GLY A 92 18.36 -12.25 -4.18
C GLY A 92 17.51 -13.53 -4.21
N ASN A 93 17.48 -14.25 -3.10
CA ASN A 93 16.72 -15.50 -2.95
C ASN A 93 15.25 -15.31 -2.48
N MET A 94 14.80 -14.07 -2.27
CA MET A 94 13.43 -13.79 -1.82
C MET A 94 12.40 -14.14 -2.89
N LYS A 95 11.20 -14.56 -2.47
CA LYS A 95 10.05 -14.69 -3.37
C LYS A 95 9.64 -13.29 -3.90
N PRO A 96 9.00 -13.20 -5.08
CA PRO A 96 8.56 -11.90 -5.63
C PRO A 96 7.70 -11.06 -4.69
N GLN A 97 6.81 -11.69 -3.92
CA GLN A 97 5.96 -11.03 -2.93
C GLN A 97 6.79 -10.44 -1.78
N GLU A 98 7.69 -11.22 -1.19
CA GLU A 98 8.58 -10.77 -0.11
C GLU A 98 9.45 -9.61 -0.56
N PHE A 99 9.97 -9.66 -1.78
CA PHE A 99 10.73 -8.57 -2.37
C PHE A 99 9.88 -7.31 -2.57
N SER A 100 8.65 -7.46 -3.03
CA SER A 100 7.70 -6.34 -3.18
C SER A 100 7.40 -5.69 -1.83
N SER A 101 7.16 -6.49 -0.78
CA SER A 101 6.95 -6.00 0.59
C SER A 101 8.18 -5.25 1.10
N LYS A 102 9.37 -5.83 0.98
CA LYS A 102 10.63 -5.18 1.38
C LYS A 102 10.84 -3.81 0.72
N VAL A 103 10.59 -3.72 -0.59
CA VAL A 103 10.72 -2.42 -1.30
C VAL A 103 9.63 -1.46 -0.88
N SER A 104 8.39 -1.94 -0.68
CA SER A 104 7.29 -1.13 -0.16
C SER A 104 7.63 -0.53 1.21
N GLU A 105 8.16 -1.33 2.14
CA GLU A 105 8.61 -0.88 3.46
C GLU A 105 9.72 0.17 3.36
N ALA A 106 10.71 -0.03 2.47
CA ALA A 106 11.78 0.94 2.27
C ALA A 106 11.27 2.30 1.74
N LEU A 107 10.21 2.28 0.90
CA LEU A 107 9.57 3.51 0.38
C LEU A 107 8.72 4.20 1.45
N ARG A 108 8.19 3.46 2.42
CA ARG A 108 7.41 3.98 3.56
C ARG A 108 8.33 4.56 4.64
N GLY A 109 7.75 5.26 5.59
CA GLY A 109 8.42 5.81 6.75
C GLY A 109 7.69 7.03 7.28
N GLU A 110 8.27 7.72 8.26
CA GLU A 110 7.63 8.89 8.87
C GLU A 110 7.39 10.01 7.86
N PRO A 111 6.16 10.59 7.81
CA PRO A 111 5.89 11.77 7.02
C PRO A 111 6.86 12.92 7.33
N GLY A 112 7.30 13.63 6.30
CA GLY A 112 8.29 14.71 6.41
C GLY A 112 9.75 14.23 6.26
N THR A 113 10.03 12.94 6.38
CA THR A 113 11.37 12.39 6.12
C THR A 113 11.64 12.35 4.61
N SER A 114 12.89 12.58 4.22
CA SER A 114 13.32 12.60 2.82
C SER A 114 14.36 11.53 2.54
N PHE A 115 14.35 11.01 1.31
CA PHE A 115 15.37 10.09 0.81
C PHE A 115 15.56 10.28 -0.69
N VAL A 116 16.64 9.69 -1.23
CA VAL A 116 16.89 9.64 -2.67
C VAL A 116 16.38 8.31 -3.22
N LEU A 117 15.48 8.38 -4.19
CA LEU A 117 15.03 7.25 -4.99
C LEU A 117 15.82 7.22 -6.29
N LYS A 118 16.58 6.16 -6.53
CA LYS A 118 17.30 5.91 -7.77
C LYS A 118 16.54 4.92 -8.62
N VAL A 119 16.28 5.29 -9.87
CA VAL A 119 15.52 4.46 -10.81
C VAL A 119 16.26 4.33 -12.16
N LEU A 120 15.95 3.27 -12.87
CA LEU A 120 16.26 3.12 -14.29
C LEU A 120 14.98 3.43 -15.06
N ARG A 121 14.98 4.50 -15.85
CA ARG A 121 13.87 4.87 -16.73
C ARG A 121 14.09 4.28 -18.12
N PRO A 122 13.24 3.33 -18.56
CA PRO A 122 13.30 2.82 -19.94
C PRO A 122 12.93 3.92 -20.93
N LEU A 123 13.73 4.07 -21.98
CA LEU A 123 13.47 4.88 -23.15
C LEU A 123 13.24 3.97 -24.36
N LYS A 124 12.80 4.53 -25.49
CA LYS A 124 12.43 3.74 -26.68
C LYS A 124 13.53 2.77 -27.14
N ASN A 125 14.79 3.18 -27.12
CA ASN A 125 15.94 2.38 -27.55
C ASN A 125 17.07 2.33 -26.52
N ASP A 126 16.86 2.86 -25.31
CA ASP A 126 17.88 3.01 -24.27
C ASP A 126 17.25 3.00 -22.88
N SER A 127 18.05 3.29 -21.87
CA SER A 127 17.57 3.52 -20.50
C SER A 127 18.47 4.53 -19.79
N THR A 128 17.89 5.37 -18.98
CA THR A 128 18.60 6.40 -18.22
C THR A 128 18.43 6.18 -16.73
N VAL A 129 19.52 6.25 -15.97
CA VAL A 129 19.47 6.27 -14.51
C VAL A 129 19.13 7.69 -14.06
N MET A 130 18.13 7.78 -13.19
CA MET A 130 17.66 9.05 -12.62
C MET A 130 17.59 8.95 -11.10
N GLU A 131 17.80 10.07 -10.44
CA GLU A 131 17.70 10.21 -8.99
C GLU A 131 16.67 11.28 -8.64
N PHE A 132 15.78 10.94 -7.70
CA PHE A 132 14.73 11.81 -7.23
C PHE A 132 14.82 11.96 -5.72
N LYS A 133 14.93 13.20 -5.21
CA LYS A 133 14.76 13.47 -3.80
C LYS A 133 13.27 13.50 -3.50
N ILE A 134 12.79 12.57 -2.68
CA ILE A 134 11.37 12.43 -2.34
C ILE A 134 11.20 12.66 -0.84
N THR A 135 10.24 13.51 -0.48
CA THR A 135 9.82 13.71 0.91
C THR A 135 8.51 12.96 1.15
N ARG A 136 8.49 12.05 2.10
CA ARG A 136 7.28 11.27 2.43
C ARG A 136 6.18 12.18 2.94
N LYS A 137 4.95 11.92 2.50
CA LYS A 137 3.73 12.57 3.00
C LYS A 137 2.79 11.53 3.60
N ASN A 138 1.82 11.98 4.37
CA ASN A 138 0.69 11.13 4.75
C ASN A 138 -0.09 10.75 3.50
N ILE A 139 -0.08 9.48 3.16
CA ILE A 139 -0.89 8.91 2.08
C ILE A 139 -2.14 8.30 2.73
N ARG A 140 -3.29 8.56 2.17
CA ARG A 140 -4.55 7.94 2.58
C ARG A 140 -4.94 6.89 1.55
N ASN A 141 -5.11 5.67 2.00
CA ASN A 141 -5.73 4.64 1.18
C ASN A 141 -7.19 5.01 0.96
N ASN A 142 -7.64 4.98 -0.29
CA ASN A 142 -9.04 5.18 -0.60
C ASN A 142 -9.81 3.86 -0.34
N PRO A 143 -10.67 3.80 0.69
CA PRO A 143 -11.40 2.57 0.99
C PRO A 143 -12.48 2.26 -0.06
N VAL A 144 -12.88 3.24 -0.88
CA VAL A 144 -13.84 3.11 -1.96
C VAL A 144 -13.16 3.42 -3.31
N PRO A 145 -12.32 2.52 -3.84
CA PRO A 145 -11.54 2.79 -5.05
C PRO A 145 -12.41 2.93 -6.29
N TYR A 146 -13.60 2.34 -6.29
CA TYR A 146 -14.52 2.40 -7.42
C TYR A 146 -15.98 2.36 -6.99
N TYR A 147 -16.81 3.17 -7.64
CA TYR A 147 -18.26 3.08 -7.61
C TYR A 147 -18.87 3.57 -8.94
N GLY A 148 -19.98 3.01 -9.36
CA GLY A 148 -20.64 3.36 -10.61
C GLY A 148 -21.98 2.64 -10.83
N ILE A 149 -22.71 3.03 -11.86
CA ILE A 149 -23.88 2.29 -12.33
C ILE A 149 -23.38 1.18 -13.24
N ILE A 150 -23.71 -0.07 -12.92
CA ILE A 150 -23.24 -1.25 -13.69
C ILE A 150 -24.27 -1.76 -14.69
N LYS A 151 -25.56 -1.65 -14.38
CA LYS A 151 -26.65 -2.07 -15.25
C LYS A 151 -27.94 -1.36 -14.84
N ASP A 152 -28.65 -0.80 -15.81
CA ASP A 152 -29.94 -0.11 -15.63
C ASP A 152 -29.91 0.89 -14.45
N SER A 153 -30.42 0.47 -13.29
CA SER A 153 -30.47 1.28 -12.08
C SER A 153 -29.74 0.61 -10.88
N ILE A 154 -28.81 -0.29 -11.15
CA ILE A 154 -28.02 -0.95 -10.11
C ILE A 154 -26.73 -0.17 -9.89
N GLY A 155 -26.59 0.45 -8.70
CA GLY A 155 -25.35 1.02 -8.21
C GLY A 155 -24.42 -0.10 -7.74
N TYR A 156 -23.12 0.06 -8.00
CA TYR A 156 -22.07 -0.80 -7.50
C TYR A 156 -21.05 0.04 -6.75
N LEU A 157 -20.55 -0.46 -5.64
CA LEU A 157 -19.53 0.15 -4.81
C LEU A 157 -18.57 -0.92 -4.30
N SER A 158 -17.27 -0.73 -4.52
CA SER A 158 -16.21 -1.58 -3.94
C SER A 158 -15.71 -0.95 -2.65
N LEU A 159 -15.71 -1.72 -1.54
CA LEU A 159 -15.18 -1.30 -0.24
C LEU A 159 -14.05 -2.25 0.17
N THR A 160 -12.81 -1.78 0.14
CA THR A 160 -11.61 -2.59 0.33
C THR A 160 -11.08 -2.63 1.77
N GLY A 161 -11.66 -1.86 2.68
CA GLY A 161 -11.29 -1.87 4.10
C GLY A 161 -12.17 -0.96 4.94
N PHE A 162 -12.30 -1.28 6.23
CA PHE A 162 -13.04 -0.49 7.21
C PHE A 162 -12.10 0.44 7.98
N THR A 163 -11.58 1.45 7.28
CA THR A 163 -10.72 2.48 7.88
C THR A 163 -11.52 3.55 8.59
N ASP A 164 -10.87 4.32 9.47
CA ASP A 164 -11.46 5.54 10.03
C ASP A 164 -12.02 6.41 8.92
N ASN A 165 -13.22 6.90 9.08
CA ASN A 165 -13.94 7.70 8.08
C ASN A 165 -14.35 7.00 6.78
N CYS A 166 -14.18 5.68 6.61
CA CYS A 166 -14.66 4.97 5.42
C CYS A 166 -16.17 5.18 5.22
N ALA A 167 -16.94 5.31 6.30
CA ALA A 167 -18.37 5.61 6.25
C ALA A 167 -18.70 6.91 5.51
N LYS A 168 -17.81 7.92 5.58
CA LYS A 168 -18.01 9.19 4.83
C LYS A 168 -17.82 8.97 3.33
N ASP A 169 -16.82 8.16 2.95
CA ASP A 169 -16.54 7.84 1.54
C ASP A 169 -17.67 6.99 0.94
N VAL A 170 -18.15 5.98 1.68
CA VAL A 170 -19.30 5.17 1.29
C VAL A 170 -20.56 6.03 1.17
N LYS A 171 -20.83 6.90 2.14
CA LYS A 171 -21.98 7.83 2.09
C LYS A 171 -21.92 8.73 0.87
N LYS A 172 -20.75 9.31 0.56
CA LYS A 172 -20.56 10.13 -0.63
C LYS A 172 -20.86 9.36 -1.90
N ALA A 173 -20.25 8.18 -2.07
CA ALA A 173 -20.48 7.32 -3.22
C ALA A 173 -21.95 6.91 -3.35
N PHE A 174 -22.61 6.56 -2.23
CA PHE A 174 -24.03 6.22 -2.22
C PHE A 174 -24.93 7.39 -2.66
N ILE A 175 -24.68 8.61 -2.17
CA ILE A 175 -25.46 9.80 -2.55
C ILE A 175 -25.30 10.05 -4.06
N GLU A 176 -24.07 10.00 -4.59
CA GLU A 176 -23.82 10.20 -6.02
C GLU A 176 -24.48 9.11 -6.88
N LEU A 177 -24.41 7.83 -6.48
CA LEU A 177 -25.10 6.76 -7.18
C LEU A 177 -26.61 6.97 -7.19
N LYS A 178 -27.21 7.38 -6.07
CA LYS A 178 -28.64 7.70 -5.99
C LYS A 178 -29.03 8.86 -6.92
N GLN A 179 -28.23 9.95 -6.96
CA GLN A 179 -28.44 11.06 -7.87
C GLN A 179 -28.36 10.67 -9.35
N ARG A 180 -27.50 9.67 -9.64
CA ARG A 180 -27.37 9.08 -10.99
C ARG A 180 -28.44 8.06 -11.34
N GLY A 181 -29.45 7.89 -10.48
CA GLY A 181 -30.64 7.04 -10.74
C GLY A 181 -30.52 5.61 -10.24
N ALA A 182 -29.57 5.28 -9.36
CA ALA A 182 -29.51 3.96 -8.73
C ALA A 182 -30.76 3.73 -7.87
N LYS A 183 -31.44 2.60 -8.07
CA LYS A 183 -32.59 2.11 -7.28
C LYS A 183 -32.22 0.97 -6.33
N SER A 184 -31.11 0.31 -6.60
CA SER A 184 -30.53 -0.76 -5.77
C SER A 184 -29.01 -0.58 -5.71
N LEU A 185 -28.36 -1.20 -4.69
CA LEU A 185 -26.93 -1.09 -4.47
C LEU A 185 -26.34 -2.49 -4.22
N VAL A 186 -25.24 -2.76 -4.90
CA VAL A 186 -24.33 -3.88 -4.62
C VAL A 186 -23.10 -3.30 -3.95
N ILE A 187 -22.77 -3.79 -2.74
CA ILE A 187 -21.52 -3.47 -2.04
C ILE A 187 -20.61 -4.69 -2.19
N ASP A 188 -19.47 -4.50 -2.84
CA ASP A 188 -18.46 -5.54 -3.03
C ASP A 188 -17.43 -5.46 -1.90
N LEU A 189 -17.38 -6.50 -1.09
CA LEU A 189 -16.46 -6.67 0.04
C LEU A 189 -15.38 -7.73 -0.27
N ARG A 190 -15.26 -8.18 -1.50
CA ARG A 190 -14.19 -9.12 -1.86
C ARG A 190 -12.83 -8.47 -1.61
N ASP A 191 -11.92 -9.25 -1.03
CA ASP A 191 -10.58 -8.80 -0.62
C ASP A 191 -10.57 -7.69 0.46
N ASN A 192 -11.71 -7.47 1.15
CA ASN A 192 -11.77 -6.60 2.32
C ASN A 192 -11.22 -7.34 3.54
N GLY A 193 -10.02 -6.95 3.98
CA GLY A 193 -9.34 -7.56 5.12
C GLY A 193 -9.85 -7.10 6.49
N GLY A 194 -10.92 -6.28 6.55
CA GLY A 194 -11.42 -5.74 7.82
C GLY A 194 -10.90 -4.32 8.09
N GLY A 195 -10.59 -4.03 9.36
CA GLY A 195 -10.08 -2.73 9.83
C GLY A 195 -10.64 -2.36 11.21
N SER A 196 -11.09 -1.14 11.37
CA SER A 196 -11.66 -0.63 12.63
C SER A 196 -12.98 -1.32 13.01
#